data_cddf32e49b137ebb1ecf9f25165da3f1
#
_entry.id   cddf32e49b137ebb1ecf9f25165da3f1
#
_cell.length_a   1.000
_cell.length_b   1.000
_cell.length_c   1.000
_cell.angle_alpha   90.00
_cell.angle_beta   90.00
_cell.angle_gamma   90.00
#
_symmetry.space_group_name_H-M   'P 1'
#
loop_
_entity.id
_entity.type
_entity.pdbx_description
1 polymer ?
#
loop_
_entity_poly.entity_id
_entity_poly.type
_entity_poly.pdbx_seq_one_letter_code
_entity_poly.pdbx_strand_id
1 'polypeptide(L)'
;MNNETNYLPIHRAKEEIEEMRKNRKMTDGGAGEELFKELVNALNEKQPADNDELEWEIPVPFNTYNLPKFDSQVFSPTIKDMVESVAKFTQTPVDLPAIIAFGVLSTVLSKKFFVEPKKGWKEPLNTYTTVLMESSNRKSSAYNAMTEPIYLYEKDLINEMKPKIQKRFAERGAIKKRIEKLQNDYAKTSDPAIKEEIKDVVDELEALPELYVPALLLDNSTEEKIVTRLQENNEKIAIMSSEGDLFERIKLKGNESEKLDVYLKGYSGDPLRVDRVTRDTERLEEPLMTICISAQPTVIQSMPRKLNDRGLIPRFLFSIPDDFVGYRDVLNAFPIPEEIRSKYISFIKKMLNFSTNQPIALHLDREAENLLLTFQMEVEVNFREGGILHDHLKAWGGKLVGQLIRIAGLLHVTKYAETATSIEDIPTTIEKDTLEKAIQLKNYFIAHAEKAFGIMKQNPLLVDAQFILGKLLAEQKLEISKQALWQKTKKRFDIMDELNKALNVLESRFYIQRGFGGKSGRKEMVFVNPLLFESMNADPNTPNTWLSNENKEKKEGESKNLKVPNSPKKNLKLIIP
;
A
#
# COMPACT_ATOMS: atom_id res chain seq x y z
N MET A 1 -13.48 20.41 17.65
CA MET A 1 -14.09 20.95 16.41
C MET A 1 -13.27 20.40 15.25
N ASN A 2 -13.94 19.78 14.32
CA ASN A 2 -13.43 18.82 13.36
C ASN A 2 -12.50 19.47 12.32
N ASN A 3 -11.24 18.99 12.25
CA ASN A 3 -10.38 19.21 11.10
C ASN A 3 -10.84 18.30 9.96
N GLU A 4 -11.80 18.72 9.18
CA GLU A 4 -12.14 18.12 7.89
C GLU A 4 -11.14 18.65 6.85
N THR A 5 -10.10 17.88 6.61
CA THR A 5 -9.24 18.01 5.42
C THR A 5 -10.11 17.95 4.17
N ASN A 6 -9.84 18.79 3.19
CA ASN A 6 -10.52 18.95 1.90
C ASN A 6 -10.62 17.66 1.05
N TYR A 7 -11.26 16.65 1.58
CA TYR A 7 -12.01 15.67 0.82
C TYR A 7 -13.37 16.28 0.54
N LEU A 8 -13.90 16.17 -0.67
CA LEU A 8 -15.33 16.37 -0.88
C LEU A 8 -16.03 15.67 0.30
N PRO A 9 -16.73 16.38 1.17
CA PRO A 9 -17.19 15.80 2.43
C PRO A 9 -17.96 14.53 2.13
N ILE A 10 -17.52 13.41 2.69
CA ILE A 10 -18.16 12.08 2.56
C ILE A 10 -19.66 12.17 2.88
N HIS A 11 -20.02 13.12 3.75
CA HIS A 11 -21.41 13.42 4.10
C HIS A 11 -22.20 13.95 2.90
N ARG A 12 -21.62 14.82 2.07
CA ARG A 12 -22.28 15.37 0.88
C ARG A 12 -22.40 14.34 -0.24
N ALA A 13 -21.36 13.53 -0.46
CA ALA A 13 -21.45 12.43 -1.42
C ALA A 13 -22.50 11.39 -0.99
N LYS A 14 -22.67 11.14 0.32
CA LYS A 14 -23.73 10.27 0.84
C LYS A 14 -25.12 10.86 0.63
N GLU A 15 -25.31 12.16 0.86
CA GLU A 15 -26.59 12.84 0.65
C GLU A 15 -26.98 12.86 -0.84
N GLU A 16 -26.03 13.12 -1.74
CA GLU A 16 -26.28 13.09 -3.18
C GLU A 16 -26.57 11.66 -3.70
N ILE A 17 -25.90 10.65 -3.16
CA ILE A 17 -26.18 9.23 -3.46
C ILE A 17 -27.57 8.82 -2.96
N GLU A 18 -27.98 9.29 -1.79
CA GLU A 18 -29.32 9.03 -1.25
C GLU A 18 -30.41 9.75 -2.06
N GLU A 19 -30.14 10.94 -2.53
CA GLU A 19 -31.06 11.73 -3.36
C GLU A 19 -31.18 11.15 -4.78
N MET A 20 -30.08 10.71 -5.40
CA MET A 20 -30.11 9.97 -6.65
C MET A 20 -30.85 8.61 -6.53
N ARG A 21 -30.80 7.94 -5.36
CA ARG A 21 -31.60 6.74 -5.09
C ARG A 21 -33.09 7.02 -4.99
N LYS A 22 -33.48 8.15 -4.44
CA LYS A 22 -34.88 8.60 -4.35
C LYS A 22 -35.44 8.98 -5.72
N ASN A 23 -34.63 9.55 -6.59
CA ASN A 23 -35.06 10.10 -7.90
C ASN A 23 -35.02 9.07 -9.05
N ARG A 24 -34.63 7.84 -8.83
CA ARG A 24 -34.60 6.75 -9.86
C ARG A 24 -35.97 6.33 -10.38
N LYS A 25 -37.05 7.06 -10.05
CA LYS A 25 -38.40 6.86 -10.57
C LYS A 25 -38.84 7.82 -11.67
N MET A 26 -37.97 8.69 -12.17
CA MET A 26 -38.32 9.59 -13.28
C MET A 26 -37.30 9.51 -14.42
N THR A 27 -37.82 9.26 -15.56
CA THR A 27 -37.28 9.10 -16.90
C THR A 27 -36.56 10.34 -17.41
N ASP A 28 -35.51 10.11 -18.20
CA ASP A 28 -34.94 10.90 -19.30
C ASP A 28 -34.88 12.43 -19.21
N GLY A 29 -33.66 12.95 -19.36
CA GLY A 29 -33.37 14.23 -20.02
C GLY A 29 -33.03 15.40 -19.10
N GLY A 30 -31.78 15.83 -19.11
CA GLY A 30 -31.40 17.24 -18.89
C GLY A 30 -31.16 17.73 -17.46
N ALA A 31 -31.71 17.12 -16.44
CA ALA A 31 -31.66 17.66 -15.05
C ALA A 31 -30.28 17.50 -14.35
N GLY A 32 -29.45 16.56 -14.78
CA GLY A 32 -28.12 16.34 -14.20
C GLY A 32 -27.10 17.42 -14.55
N GLU A 33 -27.24 18.03 -15.72
CA GLU A 33 -26.32 19.07 -16.19
C GLU A 33 -26.63 20.45 -15.59
N GLU A 34 -27.89 20.72 -15.30
CA GLU A 34 -28.32 21.95 -14.64
C GLU A 34 -27.94 21.96 -13.15
N LEU A 35 -28.14 20.85 -12.43
CA LEU A 35 -27.72 20.71 -11.04
C LEU A 35 -26.20 20.82 -10.88
N PHE A 36 -25.43 20.28 -11.84
CA PHE A 36 -23.97 20.42 -11.86
C PHE A 36 -23.54 21.88 -12.12
N LYS A 37 -24.24 22.60 -12.98
CA LYS A 37 -23.98 24.04 -13.22
C LYS A 37 -24.33 24.87 -11.98
N GLU A 38 -25.43 24.57 -11.29
CA GLU A 38 -25.80 25.24 -10.05
C GLU A 38 -24.79 24.98 -8.91
N LEU A 39 -24.28 23.74 -8.76
CA LEU A 39 -23.23 23.43 -7.77
C LEU A 39 -21.91 24.14 -8.09
N VAL A 40 -21.51 24.17 -9.33
CA VAL A 40 -20.30 24.88 -9.78
C VAL A 40 -20.47 26.39 -9.58
N ASN A 41 -21.65 26.94 -9.83
CA ASN A 41 -21.94 28.35 -9.58
C ASN A 41 -21.99 28.66 -8.08
N ALA A 42 -22.58 27.81 -7.25
CA ALA A 42 -22.60 27.98 -5.79
C ALA A 42 -21.20 27.89 -5.16
N LEU A 43 -20.29 27.13 -5.76
CA LEU A 43 -18.86 27.08 -5.35
C LEU A 43 -18.08 28.32 -5.83
N ASN A 44 -18.52 28.95 -6.92
CA ASN A 44 -17.91 30.17 -7.45
C ASN A 44 -18.50 31.48 -6.86
N GLU A 45 -19.67 31.41 -6.21
CA GLU A 45 -20.40 32.59 -5.68
C GLU A 45 -20.06 32.95 -4.23
N LYS A 46 -19.15 32.28 -3.55
CA LYS A 46 -18.58 32.82 -2.31
C LYS A 46 -17.59 33.93 -2.63
N GLN A 47 -18.14 35.12 -2.94
CA GLN A 47 -17.37 36.35 -2.82
C GLN A 47 -17.14 36.65 -1.32
N PRO A 48 -15.91 36.95 -0.93
CA PRO A 48 -15.67 37.44 0.43
C PRO A 48 -16.33 38.82 0.59
N ALA A 49 -17.17 38.94 1.63
CA ALA A 49 -17.69 40.21 2.10
C ALA A 49 -16.51 41.09 2.57
N ASP A 50 -16.61 42.41 2.34
CA ASP A 50 -15.67 43.43 2.77
C ASP A 50 -15.36 43.32 4.28
N ASN A 51 -14.08 43.38 4.64
CA ASN A 51 -13.52 43.54 5.99
C ASN A 51 -13.46 42.32 6.94
N ASP A 52 -13.31 41.10 6.48
CA ASP A 52 -12.87 40.04 7.38
C ASP A 52 -11.32 39.98 7.41
N GLU A 53 -10.74 40.12 8.61
CA GLU A 53 -9.31 39.80 8.84
C GLU A 53 -9.08 38.37 8.36
N LEU A 54 -8.07 38.17 7.49
CA LEU A 54 -7.71 36.85 6.96
C LEU A 54 -7.32 35.94 8.15
N GLU A 55 -8.17 34.96 8.44
CA GLU A 55 -7.82 33.91 9.41
C GLU A 55 -6.76 32.99 8.78
N TRP A 56 -5.62 32.85 9.48
CA TRP A 56 -4.51 32.05 9.03
C TRP A 56 -4.40 30.76 9.84
N GLU A 57 -4.43 29.66 9.15
CA GLU A 57 -4.09 28.36 9.71
C GLU A 57 -2.55 28.14 9.69
N ILE A 58 -2.08 27.21 10.52
CA ILE A 58 -0.66 26.85 10.57
C ILE A 58 -0.26 26.21 9.24
N PRO A 59 0.77 26.72 8.55
CA PRO A 59 1.24 26.13 7.30
C PRO A 59 1.63 24.67 7.46
N VAL A 60 1.14 23.81 6.57
CA VAL A 60 1.53 22.40 6.52
C VAL A 60 2.84 22.28 5.75
N PRO A 61 3.97 21.90 6.37
CA PRO A 61 5.24 21.78 5.70
C PRO A 61 5.18 20.83 4.49
N PHE A 62 5.97 21.11 3.44
CA PHE A 62 5.97 20.30 2.21
C PHE A 62 6.32 18.84 2.44
N ASN A 63 7.06 18.56 3.50
CA ASN A 63 7.55 17.22 3.83
C ASN A 63 6.79 16.56 4.98
N THR A 64 5.80 17.21 5.58
CA THR A 64 4.94 16.61 6.61
C THR A 64 3.60 16.26 6.01
N TYR A 65 3.46 14.98 5.68
CA TYR A 65 2.14 14.39 5.48
C TYR A 65 1.59 14.07 6.88
N ASN A 66 0.44 14.59 7.24
CA ASN A 66 -0.27 14.11 8.44
C ASN A 66 -0.88 12.75 8.09
N LEU A 67 -0.09 11.70 8.27
CA LEU A 67 -0.49 10.34 7.89
C LEU A 67 -1.34 9.73 9.01
N PRO A 68 -2.45 9.09 8.68
CA PRO A 68 -3.21 8.33 9.66
C PRO A 68 -2.37 7.16 10.17
N LYS A 69 -2.44 6.90 11.49
CA LYS A 69 -1.82 5.73 12.11
C LYS A 69 -2.64 4.48 11.79
N PHE A 70 -1.98 3.35 11.75
CA PHE A 70 -2.67 2.08 11.51
C PHE A 70 -3.55 1.71 12.72
N ASP A 71 -4.81 1.36 12.47
CA ASP A 71 -5.72 0.87 13.50
C ASP A 71 -5.62 -0.66 13.63
N SER A 72 -4.97 -1.14 14.70
CA SER A 72 -4.81 -2.57 14.99
C SER A 72 -6.13 -3.28 15.37
N GLN A 73 -7.21 -2.53 15.69
CA GLN A 73 -8.52 -3.08 16.04
C GLN A 73 -9.20 -3.84 14.88
N VAL A 74 -8.71 -3.67 13.65
CA VAL A 74 -9.19 -4.44 12.50
C VAL A 74 -8.88 -5.93 12.61
N PHE A 75 -7.80 -6.30 13.30
CA PHE A 75 -7.36 -7.69 13.45
C PHE A 75 -8.16 -8.48 14.48
N SER A 76 -8.10 -9.80 14.35
CA SER A 76 -8.54 -10.73 15.39
C SER A 76 -7.67 -10.59 16.67
N PRO A 77 -8.17 -10.96 17.85
CA PRO A 77 -7.48 -10.74 19.11
C PRO A 77 -6.03 -11.26 19.12
N THR A 78 -5.79 -12.48 18.65
CA THR A 78 -4.45 -13.08 18.64
C THR A 78 -3.45 -12.31 17.77
N ILE A 79 -3.89 -11.86 16.58
CA ILE A 79 -3.05 -11.06 15.67
C ILE A 79 -2.81 -9.67 16.25
N LYS A 80 -3.86 -9.02 16.75
CA LYS A 80 -3.78 -7.69 17.37
C LYS A 80 -2.79 -7.69 18.54
N ASP A 81 -2.95 -8.60 19.49
CA ASP A 81 -2.10 -8.69 20.67
C ASP A 81 -0.62 -8.84 20.29
N MET A 82 -0.33 -9.66 19.28
CA MET A 82 1.04 -9.82 18.78
C MET A 82 1.57 -8.56 18.10
N VAL A 83 0.79 -7.94 17.23
CA VAL A 83 1.14 -6.68 16.53
C VAL A 83 1.49 -5.58 17.53
N GLU A 84 0.64 -5.35 18.52
CA GLU A 84 0.85 -4.33 19.55
C GLU A 84 2.05 -4.66 20.45
N SER A 85 2.23 -5.94 20.82
CA SER A 85 3.37 -6.37 21.63
C SER A 85 4.70 -6.23 20.89
N VAL A 86 4.74 -6.56 19.59
CA VAL A 86 5.94 -6.36 18.75
C VAL A 86 6.26 -4.88 18.63
N ALA A 87 5.28 -4.02 18.34
CA ALA A 87 5.47 -2.57 18.24
C ALA A 87 6.06 -2.00 19.56
N LYS A 88 5.50 -2.41 20.70
CA LYS A 88 5.96 -2.00 22.03
C LYS A 88 7.37 -2.49 22.33
N PHE A 89 7.67 -3.76 22.07
CA PHE A 89 9.00 -4.34 22.28
C PHE A 89 10.06 -3.70 21.41
N THR A 90 9.77 -3.55 20.12
CA THR A 90 10.72 -2.99 19.16
C THR A 90 10.78 -1.46 19.20
N GLN A 91 9.85 -0.81 19.89
CA GLN A 91 9.70 0.64 19.91
C GLN A 91 9.59 1.20 18.48
N THR A 92 8.71 0.56 17.68
CA THR A 92 8.38 0.97 16.32
C THR A 92 6.91 1.36 16.25
N PRO A 93 6.50 2.15 15.25
CA PRO A 93 5.08 2.34 14.95
C PRO A 93 4.36 1.00 14.77
N VAL A 94 3.10 0.92 15.22
CA VAL A 94 2.25 -0.26 15.07
C VAL A 94 2.06 -0.67 13.61
N ASP A 95 2.17 0.26 12.70
CA ASP A 95 2.11 0.11 11.25
C ASP A 95 3.06 -0.98 10.75
N LEU A 96 4.30 -1.00 11.25
CA LEU A 96 5.30 -1.95 10.79
C LEU A 96 4.88 -3.41 11.03
N PRO A 97 4.63 -3.87 12.27
CA PRO A 97 4.17 -5.24 12.49
C PRO A 97 2.78 -5.51 11.90
N ALA A 98 1.89 -4.51 11.77
CA ALA A 98 0.58 -4.68 11.17
C ALA A 98 0.65 -5.00 9.67
N ILE A 99 1.49 -4.32 8.93
CA ILE A 99 1.68 -4.60 7.50
C ILE A 99 2.39 -5.94 7.29
N ILE A 100 3.34 -6.30 8.16
CA ILE A 100 3.96 -7.63 8.12
C ILE A 100 2.92 -8.72 8.44
N ALA A 101 1.98 -8.46 9.36
CA ALA A 101 0.88 -9.39 9.64
C ALA A 101 0.06 -9.71 8.40
N PHE A 102 -0.29 -8.72 7.55
CA PHE A 102 -0.96 -9.00 6.28
C PHE A 102 -0.11 -9.89 5.36
N GLY A 103 1.20 -9.68 5.29
CA GLY A 103 2.11 -10.56 4.54
C GLY A 103 2.10 -12.00 5.09
N VAL A 104 2.17 -12.16 6.40
CA VAL A 104 2.10 -13.47 7.08
C VAL A 104 0.77 -14.16 6.77
N LEU A 105 -0.36 -13.47 6.97
CA LEU A 105 -1.69 -14.02 6.74
C LEU A 105 -1.91 -14.39 5.27
N SER A 106 -1.47 -13.53 4.34
CA SER A 106 -1.53 -13.80 2.91
C SER A 106 -0.73 -15.05 2.53
N THR A 107 0.45 -15.25 3.12
CA THR A 107 1.30 -16.43 2.90
C THR A 107 0.61 -17.71 3.39
N VAL A 108 0.06 -17.65 4.60
CA VAL A 108 -0.56 -18.78 5.31
C VAL A 108 -1.85 -19.24 4.61
N LEU A 109 -2.64 -18.28 4.11
CA LEU A 109 -3.97 -18.53 3.52
C LEU A 109 -3.97 -18.62 1.99
N SER A 110 -2.82 -18.40 1.34
CA SER A 110 -2.66 -18.53 -0.12
C SER A 110 -3.12 -19.90 -0.61
N LYS A 111 -3.92 -19.92 -1.70
CA LYS A 111 -4.52 -21.13 -2.31
C LYS A 111 -5.44 -21.95 -1.40
N LYS A 112 -5.83 -21.41 -0.23
CA LYS A 112 -6.87 -22.05 0.62
C LYS A 112 -8.22 -21.38 0.47
N PHE A 113 -8.20 -20.05 0.27
CA PHE A 113 -9.41 -19.24 0.11
C PHE A 113 -9.22 -18.19 -0.98
N PHE A 114 -10.32 -17.74 -1.54
CA PHE A 114 -10.44 -16.54 -2.36
C PHE A 114 -11.78 -15.86 -2.08
N VAL A 115 -11.90 -14.57 -2.34
CA VAL A 115 -13.18 -13.88 -2.25
C VAL A 115 -13.80 -13.78 -3.63
N GLU A 116 -15.08 -14.12 -3.75
CA GLU A 116 -15.91 -13.90 -4.93
C GLU A 116 -17.02 -12.90 -4.60
N PRO A 117 -16.72 -11.58 -4.67
CA PRO A 117 -17.68 -10.53 -4.29
C PRO A 117 -18.89 -10.48 -5.21
N LYS A 118 -18.72 -10.89 -6.46
CA LYS A 118 -19.75 -11.07 -7.48
C LYS A 118 -19.36 -12.25 -8.36
N LYS A 119 -20.36 -12.93 -8.91
CA LYS A 119 -20.14 -14.04 -9.82
C LYS A 119 -19.15 -13.69 -10.94
N GLY A 120 -18.06 -14.42 -11.01
CA GLY A 120 -17.00 -14.25 -12.00
C GLY A 120 -15.94 -13.18 -11.63
N TRP A 121 -16.04 -12.55 -10.47
CA TRP A 121 -14.99 -11.68 -9.94
C TRP A 121 -14.29 -12.39 -8.79
N LYS A 122 -13.09 -12.90 -9.04
CA LYS A 122 -12.28 -13.65 -8.09
C LYS A 122 -11.10 -12.81 -7.59
N GLU A 123 -10.97 -12.67 -6.27
CA GLU A 123 -9.85 -12.03 -5.60
C GLU A 123 -9.14 -13.04 -4.69
N PRO A 124 -7.95 -13.53 -5.05
CA PRO A 124 -7.16 -14.40 -4.18
C PRO A 124 -6.64 -13.63 -2.96
N LEU A 125 -6.32 -14.33 -1.85
CA LEU A 125 -5.95 -13.68 -0.58
C LEU A 125 -4.48 -13.24 -0.50
N ASN A 126 -3.71 -13.37 -1.55
CA ASN A 126 -2.33 -12.86 -1.59
C ASN A 126 -2.31 -11.34 -1.72
N THR A 127 -1.37 -10.69 -1.04
CA THR A 127 -1.18 -9.23 -1.06
C THR A 127 0.26 -8.86 -1.39
N TYR A 128 0.45 -7.68 -1.98
CA TYR A 128 1.75 -7.03 -2.12
C TYR A 128 1.77 -5.83 -1.19
N THR A 129 2.62 -5.88 -0.17
CA THR A 129 2.72 -4.84 0.85
C THR A 129 4.17 -4.36 0.99
N THR A 130 4.35 -3.09 1.32
CA THR A 130 5.67 -2.54 1.62
C THR A 130 5.61 -1.50 2.72
N VAL A 131 6.57 -1.60 3.65
CA VAL A 131 6.78 -0.60 4.68
C VAL A 131 8.06 0.16 4.37
N LEU A 132 7.95 1.48 4.23
CA LEU A 132 9.07 2.35 3.92
C LEU A 132 9.50 3.10 5.17
N MET A 133 10.68 2.75 5.67
CA MET A 133 11.28 3.35 6.87
C MET A 133 12.79 3.47 6.68
N GLU A 134 13.35 4.53 7.23
CA GLU A 134 14.80 4.75 7.21
C GLU A 134 15.57 3.63 7.94
N SER A 135 16.89 3.61 7.80
CA SER A 135 17.76 2.72 8.55
C SER A 135 17.59 2.94 10.06
N SER A 136 18.06 1.99 10.88
CA SER A 136 17.97 2.04 12.35
C SER A 136 16.57 1.96 12.97
N ASN A 137 15.53 1.74 12.17
CA ASN A 137 14.13 1.60 12.62
C ASN A 137 13.76 0.18 13.09
N ARG A 138 14.73 -0.66 13.46
CA ARG A 138 14.51 -2.02 14.00
C ARG A 138 13.58 -2.88 13.14
N LYS A 139 13.54 -2.63 11.83
CA LYS A 139 12.68 -3.35 10.87
C LYS A 139 12.86 -4.86 10.97
N SER A 140 14.11 -5.34 10.99
CA SER A 140 14.42 -6.77 11.05
C SER A 140 13.95 -7.43 12.35
N SER A 141 13.96 -6.71 13.50
CA SER A 141 13.46 -7.25 14.77
C SER A 141 11.95 -7.49 14.71
N ALA A 142 11.17 -6.53 14.19
CA ALA A 142 9.73 -6.68 14.02
C ALA A 142 9.41 -7.76 12.98
N TYR A 143 10.13 -7.77 11.86
CA TYR A 143 10.01 -8.77 10.82
C TYR A 143 10.20 -10.19 11.36
N ASN A 144 11.33 -10.44 12.04
CA ASN A 144 11.65 -11.76 12.59
C ASN A 144 10.59 -12.24 13.59
N ALA A 145 10.11 -11.36 14.48
CA ALA A 145 9.08 -11.71 15.46
C ALA A 145 7.76 -12.11 14.77
N MET A 146 7.36 -11.39 13.73
CA MET A 146 6.10 -11.66 13.03
C MET A 146 6.16 -12.89 12.11
N THR A 147 7.32 -13.16 11.48
CA THR A 147 7.48 -14.27 10.53
C THR A 147 7.96 -15.57 11.18
N GLU A 148 8.37 -15.54 12.43
CA GLU A 148 8.86 -16.71 13.17
C GLU A 148 8.00 -17.98 13.02
N PRO A 149 6.65 -17.92 13.11
CA PRO A 149 5.83 -19.12 12.97
C PRO A 149 5.99 -19.83 11.61
N ILE A 150 6.18 -19.06 10.54
CA ILE A 150 6.34 -19.62 9.18
C ILE A 150 7.70 -20.32 9.08
N TYR A 151 8.78 -19.70 9.57
CA TYR A 151 10.12 -20.32 9.59
C TYR A 151 10.16 -21.59 10.43
N LEU A 152 9.51 -21.60 11.59
CA LEU A 152 9.41 -22.79 12.44
C LEU A 152 8.65 -23.91 11.74
N TYR A 153 7.51 -23.57 11.10
CA TYR A 153 6.71 -24.54 10.37
C TYR A 153 7.45 -25.10 9.15
N GLU A 154 8.09 -24.26 8.37
CA GLU A 154 8.89 -24.67 7.22
C GLU A 154 10.02 -25.61 7.61
N LYS A 155 10.74 -25.29 8.71
CA LYS A 155 11.78 -26.14 9.27
C LYS A 155 11.26 -27.53 9.67
N ASP A 156 10.10 -27.55 10.36
CA ASP A 156 9.45 -28.80 10.78
C ASP A 156 9.07 -29.63 9.53
N LEU A 157 8.47 -28.98 8.53
CA LEU A 157 8.05 -29.61 7.28
C LEU A 157 9.24 -30.16 6.45
N ILE A 158 10.35 -29.40 6.37
CA ILE A 158 11.58 -29.86 5.70
C ILE A 158 12.12 -31.09 6.40
N ASN A 159 12.18 -31.12 7.73
CA ASN A 159 12.67 -32.26 8.50
C ASN A 159 11.82 -33.51 8.26
N GLU A 160 10.49 -33.36 8.21
CA GLU A 160 9.56 -34.44 7.90
C GLU A 160 9.71 -34.97 6.46
N MET A 161 9.84 -34.03 5.51
CA MET A 161 9.88 -34.40 4.09
C MET A 161 11.22 -34.93 3.63
N LYS A 162 12.33 -34.54 4.27
CA LYS A 162 13.71 -34.93 3.87
C LYS A 162 13.88 -36.43 3.65
N PRO A 163 13.49 -37.35 4.56
CA PRO A 163 13.63 -38.77 4.31
C PRO A 163 12.73 -39.26 3.16
N LYS A 164 11.53 -38.72 3.01
CA LYS A 164 10.61 -39.06 1.91
C LYS A 164 11.21 -38.64 0.55
N ILE A 165 11.80 -37.44 0.49
CA ILE A 165 12.45 -36.91 -0.71
C ILE A 165 13.67 -37.78 -1.09
N GLN A 166 14.51 -38.13 -0.11
CA GLN A 166 15.69 -38.99 -0.37
C GLN A 166 15.28 -40.37 -0.86
N LYS A 167 14.26 -40.98 -0.27
CA LYS A 167 13.71 -42.27 -0.71
C LYS A 167 13.19 -42.16 -2.14
N ARG A 168 12.35 -41.16 -2.41
CA ARG A 168 11.76 -40.92 -3.74
C ARG A 168 12.83 -40.65 -4.81
N PHE A 169 13.86 -39.89 -4.48
CA PHE A 169 14.99 -39.63 -5.38
C PHE A 169 15.72 -40.92 -5.74
N ALA A 170 16.00 -41.80 -4.76
CA ALA A 170 16.65 -43.08 -4.99
C ALA A 170 15.80 -44.03 -5.86
N GLU A 171 14.49 -44.13 -5.57
CA GLU A 171 13.53 -44.92 -6.34
C GLU A 171 13.49 -44.46 -7.81
N ARG A 172 13.26 -43.17 -8.05
CA ARG A 172 13.25 -42.60 -9.41
C ARG A 172 14.60 -42.78 -10.11
N GLY A 173 15.73 -42.65 -9.38
CA GLY A 173 17.05 -42.88 -9.91
C GLY A 173 17.28 -44.32 -10.39
N ALA A 174 16.76 -45.29 -9.66
CA ALA A 174 16.81 -46.72 -10.07
C ALA A 174 15.96 -46.98 -11.33
N ILE A 175 14.74 -46.43 -11.39
CA ILE A 175 13.84 -46.54 -12.55
C ILE A 175 14.48 -45.89 -13.80
N LYS A 176 15.02 -44.67 -13.67
CA LYS A 176 15.71 -43.97 -14.76
C LYS A 176 16.89 -44.80 -15.32
N LYS A 177 17.68 -45.40 -14.46
CA LYS A 177 18.78 -46.29 -14.89
C LYS A 177 18.27 -47.56 -15.60
N ARG A 178 17.11 -48.10 -15.16
CA ARG A 178 16.49 -49.24 -15.86
C ARG A 178 16.00 -48.84 -17.25
N ILE A 179 15.38 -47.68 -17.39
CA ILE A 179 14.98 -47.12 -18.70
C ILE A 179 16.19 -46.96 -19.61
N GLU A 180 17.26 -46.33 -19.13
CA GLU A 180 18.50 -46.14 -19.90
C GLU A 180 19.09 -47.47 -20.38
N LYS A 181 19.13 -48.49 -19.52
CA LYS A 181 19.59 -49.83 -19.89
C LYS A 181 18.70 -50.43 -20.99
N LEU A 182 17.39 -50.44 -20.82
CA LEU A 182 16.42 -50.96 -21.79
C LEU A 182 16.51 -50.22 -23.13
N GLN A 183 16.70 -48.91 -23.13
CA GLN A 183 16.89 -48.09 -24.34
C GLN A 183 18.17 -48.53 -25.09
N ASN A 184 19.26 -48.77 -24.38
CA ASN A 184 20.51 -49.26 -24.96
C ASN A 184 20.37 -50.68 -25.54
N ASP A 185 19.62 -51.56 -24.89
CA ASP A 185 19.36 -52.92 -25.36
C ASP A 185 18.41 -52.91 -26.57
N TYR A 186 17.39 -52.10 -26.57
CA TYR A 186 16.50 -51.88 -27.72
C TYR A 186 17.25 -51.33 -28.94
N ALA A 187 18.14 -50.37 -28.73
CA ALA A 187 18.99 -49.81 -29.81
C ALA A 187 19.85 -50.85 -30.51
N LYS A 188 20.24 -51.96 -29.82
CA LYS A 188 21.03 -53.05 -30.37
C LYS A 188 20.19 -54.12 -31.04
N THR A 189 19.02 -54.44 -30.50
CA THR A 189 18.23 -55.63 -30.89
C THR A 189 16.99 -55.27 -31.71
N SER A 190 16.47 -54.05 -31.56
CA SER A 190 15.19 -53.58 -32.10
C SER A 190 14.01 -54.52 -31.73
N ASP A 191 14.09 -55.22 -30.58
CA ASP A 191 13.08 -56.18 -30.11
C ASP A 191 11.80 -55.44 -29.65
N PRO A 192 10.64 -55.71 -30.25
CA PRO A 192 9.36 -55.11 -29.85
C PRO A 192 8.98 -55.34 -28.37
N ALA A 193 9.40 -56.47 -27.78
CA ALA A 193 9.12 -56.79 -26.38
C ALA A 193 9.83 -55.81 -25.43
N ILE A 194 11.11 -55.44 -25.76
CA ILE A 194 11.85 -54.44 -24.98
C ILE A 194 11.23 -53.07 -25.12
N LYS A 195 10.65 -52.73 -26.28
CA LYS A 195 9.94 -51.47 -26.48
C LYS A 195 8.71 -51.36 -25.58
N GLU A 196 7.94 -52.43 -25.41
CA GLU A 196 6.78 -52.45 -24.51
C GLU A 196 7.22 -52.36 -23.04
N GLU A 197 8.28 -53.08 -22.65
CA GLU A 197 8.85 -52.96 -21.31
C GLU A 197 9.33 -51.54 -20.99
N ILE A 198 9.94 -50.81 -21.96
CA ILE A 198 10.31 -49.41 -21.78
C ILE A 198 9.07 -48.58 -21.45
N LYS A 199 7.95 -48.78 -22.13
CA LYS A 199 6.70 -48.07 -21.90
C LYS A 199 6.19 -48.31 -20.49
N ASP A 200 6.10 -49.58 -20.06
CA ASP A 200 5.66 -49.93 -18.71
C ASP A 200 6.53 -49.28 -17.63
N VAL A 201 7.87 -49.21 -17.82
CA VAL A 201 8.78 -48.61 -16.86
C VAL A 201 8.71 -47.06 -16.90
N VAL A 202 8.38 -46.46 -18.04
CA VAL A 202 8.09 -45.02 -18.14
C VAL A 202 6.81 -44.68 -17.41
N ASP A 203 5.75 -45.49 -17.59
CA ASP A 203 4.48 -45.34 -16.87
C ASP A 203 4.70 -45.47 -15.34
N GLU A 204 5.57 -46.40 -14.89
CA GLU A 204 6.00 -46.54 -13.50
C GLU A 204 6.71 -45.27 -13.00
N LEU A 205 7.57 -44.63 -13.81
CA LEU A 205 8.24 -43.38 -13.46
C LEU A 205 7.29 -42.20 -13.35
N GLU A 206 6.30 -42.13 -14.27
CA GLU A 206 5.27 -41.08 -14.25
C GLU A 206 4.31 -41.22 -13.06
N ALA A 207 3.96 -42.44 -12.65
CA ALA A 207 3.18 -42.71 -11.45
C ALA A 207 3.90 -42.34 -10.15
N LEU A 208 5.21 -42.05 -10.22
CA LEU A 208 6.06 -41.74 -9.10
C LEU A 208 6.56 -40.26 -9.16
N PRO A 209 5.73 -39.26 -8.90
CA PRO A 209 6.09 -37.86 -9.07
C PRO A 209 7.28 -37.45 -8.21
N GLU A 210 8.05 -36.49 -8.68
CA GLU A 210 9.17 -35.94 -7.97
C GLU A 210 8.72 -35.17 -6.73
N LEU A 211 9.46 -35.30 -5.62
CA LEU A 211 9.22 -34.56 -4.39
C LEU A 211 10.29 -33.49 -4.23
N TYR A 212 9.87 -32.29 -3.92
CA TYR A 212 10.76 -31.14 -3.75
C TYR A 212 10.84 -30.72 -2.28
N VAL A 213 11.94 -30.03 -1.95
CA VAL A 213 12.10 -29.42 -0.62
C VAL A 213 11.07 -28.29 -0.50
N PRO A 214 10.17 -28.36 0.50
CA PRO A 214 9.18 -27.31 0.70
C PRO A 214 9.84 -25.94 0.89
N ALA A 215 9.27 -24.92 0.29
CA ALA A 215 9.67 -23.53 0.50
C ALA A 215 8.41 -22.67 0.57
N LEU A 216 8.15 -22.08 1.72
CA LEU A 216 7.05 -21.13 1.92
C LEU A 216 7.52 -19.70 1.66
N LEU A 217 8.79 -19.41 2.03
CA LEU A 217 9.39 -18.11 1.92
C LEU A 217 10.58 -18.12 0.95
N LEU A 218 10.73 -17.04 0.24
CA LEU A 218 11.93 -16.72 -0.54
C LEU A 218 12.44 -15.35 -0.12
N ASP A 219 13.75 -15.24 0.07
CA ASP A 219 14.42 -13.97 0.30
C ASP A 219 14.96 -13.41 -1.02
N ASN A 220 16.10 -13.92 -1.45
CA ASN A 220 16.85 -13.42 -2.60
C ASN A 220 16.85 -14.45 -3.72
N SER A 221 15.96 -14.32 -4.70
CA SER A 221 15.84 -15.25 -5.81
C SER A 221 15.70 -14.54 -7.16
N THR A 222 16.28 -15.11 -8.21
CA THR A 222 16.04 -14.61 -9.58
C THR A 222 14.63 -14.98 -10.03
N GLU A 223 14.11 -14.28 -11.05
CA GLU A 223 12.77 -14.52 -11.59
C GLU A 223 12.63 -15.98 -12.08
N GLU A 224 13.68 -16.52 -12.68
CA GLU A 224 13.72 -17.90 -13.12
C GLU A 224 13.57 -18.88 -11.93
N LYS A 225 14.27 -18.59 -10.83
CA LYS A 225 14.16 -19.41 -9.63
C LYS A 225 12.79 -19.28 -8.97
N ILE A 226 12.17 -18.11 -9.03
CA ILE A 226 10.80 -17.91 -8.54
C ILE A 226 9.83 -18.80 -9.32
N VAL A 227 9.90 -18.84 -10.66
CA VAL A 227 9.05 -19.70 -11.49
C VAL A 227 9.24 -21.17 -11.14
N THR A 228 10.50 -21.64 -11.05
CA THR A 228 10.80 -23.01 -10.62
C THR A 228 10.25 -23.32 -9.23
N ARG A 229 10.41 -22.38 -8.28
CA ARG A 229 9.87 -22.57 -6.91
C ARG A 229 8.36 -22.58 -6.86
N LEU A 230 7.68 -21.77 -7.68
CA LEU A 230 6.23 -21.84 -7.82
C LEU A 230 5.79 -23.23 -8.29
N GLN A 231 6.46 -23.78 -9.31
CA GLN A 231 6.17 -25.13 -9.82
C GLN A 231 6.41 -26.21 -8.75
N GLU A 232 7.50 -26.12 -8.01
CA GLU A 232 7.87 -27.05 -6.94
C GLU A 232 6.95 -26.99 -5.71
N ASN A 233 6.22 -25.87 -5.47
CA ASN A 233 5.46 -25.59 -4.25
C ASN A 233 3.97 -25.34 -4.52
N ASN A 234 3.32 -26.13 -5.37
CA ASN A 234 1.90 -26.02 -5.70
C ASN A 234 1.51 -24.60 -6.15
N GLU A 235 2.38 -23.96 -6.92
CA GLU A 235 2.22 -22.65 -7.52
C GLU A 235 1.92 -21.52 -6.51
N LYS A 236 2.44 -21.64 -5.29
CA LYS A 236 2.36 -20.59 -4.27
C LYS A 236 3.71 -20.34 -3.63
N ILE A 237 4.02 -19.07 -3.37
CA ILE A 237 5.26 -18.64 -2.72
C ILE A 237 5.09 -17.26 -2.09
N ALA A 238 5.87 -16.94 -1.07
CA ALA A 238 5.95 -15.60 -0.54
C ALA A 238 7.39 -15.06 -0.62
N ILE A 239 7.52 -13.83 -1.07
CA ILE A 239 8.77 -13.07 -0.97
C ILE A 239 8.59 -12.12 0.20
N MET A 240 9.28 -12.42 1.29
CA MET A 240 9.22 -11.63 2.51
C MET A 240 10.63 -11.23 2.92
N SER A 241 10.88 -9.92 3.06
CA SER A 241 12.20 -9.41 3.41
C SER A 241 12.11 -8.16 4.28
N SER A 242 13.02 -8.04 5.25
CA SER A 242 13.23 -6.81 6.03
C SER A 242 14.07 -5.77 5.29
N GLU A 243 14.53 -6.08 4.07
CA GLU A 243 15.38 -5.27 3.22
C GLU A 243 14.78 -5.10 1.82
N GLY A 244 15.09 -4.00 1.16
CA GLY A 244 14.50 -3.64 -0.15
C GLY A 244 15.11 -4.33 -1.37
N ASP A 245 15.83 -5.42 -1.22
CA ASP A 245 16.62 -6.09 -2.26
C ASP A 245 15.81 -6.47 -3.51
N LEU A 246 14.54 -6.86 -3.32
CA LEU A 246 13.67 -7.17 -4.45
C LEU A 246 13.49 -5.96 -5.37
N PHE A 247 13.23 -4.79 -4.78
CA PHE A 247 13.05 -3.56 -5.54
C PHE A 247 14.33 -3.16 -6.28
N GLU A 248 15.50 -3.30 -5.65
CA GLU A 248 16.78 -3.03 -6.31
C GLU A 248 17.02 -3.96 -7.51
N ARG A 249 16.67 -5.24 -7.40
CA ARG A 249 16.81 -6.20 -8.51
C ARG A 249 15.87 -5.91 -9.66
N ILE A 250 14.62 -5.64 -9.35
CA ILE A 250 13.60 -5.27 -10.36
C ILE A 250 14.03 -4.00 -11.09
N LYS A 251 14.59 -3.02 -10.38
CA LYS A 251 15.13 -1.78 -10.93
C LYS A 251 16.25 -2.01 -11.93
N LEU A 252 17.23 -2.86 -11.60
CA LEU A 252 18.39 -3.15 -12.46
C LEU A 252 17.99 -3.82 -13.78
N LYS A 253 16.88 -4.58 -13.79
CA LYS A 253 16.41 -5.37 -14.93
C LYS A 253 15.25 -4.74 -15.71
N GLY A 254 14.90 -3.51 -15.40
CA GLY A 254 13.70 -2.81 -15.89
C GLY A 254 13.53 -2.68 -17.41
N ASN A 255 14.48 -3.17 -18.21
CA ASN A 255 14.39 -3.19 -19.67
C ASN A 255 13.82 -4.50 -20.24
N GLU A 256 13.70 -5.57 -19.45
CA GLU A 256 13.22 -6.88 -19.89
C GLU A 256 11.76 -7.08 -19.48
N SER A 257 10.87 -7.04 -20.48
CA SER A 257 9.41 -7.08 -20.26
C SER A 257 8.93 -8.40 -19.67
N GLU A 258 9.53 -9.50 -20.06
CA GLU A 258 9.12 -10.85 -19.68
C GLU A 258 9.37 -11.14 -18.20
N LYS A 259 10.36 -10.48 -17.59
CA LYS A 259 10.72 -10.70 -16.18
C LYS A 259 9.72 -10.11 -15.18
N LEU A 260 8.91 -9.13 -15.58
CA LEU A 260 7.86 -8.59 -14.71
C LEU A 260 6.60 -9.46 -14.66
N ASP A 261 6.39 -10.30 -15.67
CA ASP A 261 5.17 -11.09 -15.82
C ASP A 261 4.95 -12.05 -14.65
N VAL A 262 6.02 -12.63 -14.08
CA VAL A 262 5.90 -13.51 -12.92
C VAL A 262 5.29 -12.78 -11.71
N TYR A 263 5.66 -11.52 -11.50
CA TYR A 263 5.10 -10.71 -10.40
C TYR A 263 3.66 -10.26 -10.69
N LEU A 264 3.37 -9.88 -11.94
CA LEU A 264 2.04 -9.42 -12.34
C LEU A 264 1.03 -10.55 -12.29
N LYS A 265 1.38 -11.70 -12.84
CA LYS A 265 0.54 -12.92 -12.89
C LYS A 265 0.47 -13.59 -11.53
N GLY A 266 1.56 -13.62 -10.77
CA GLY A 266 1.57 -14.11 -9.40
C GLY A 266 0.72 -13.28 -8.42
N TYR A 267 0.40 -12.03 -8.76
CA TYR A 267 -0.57 -11.22 -8.01
C TYR A 267 -2.00 -11.62 -8.33
N SER A 268 -2.31 -11.85 -9.60
CA SER A 268 -3.68 -12.08 -10.09
C SER A 268 -4.08 -13.56 -10.10
N GLY A 269 -3.13 -14.48 -10.12
CA GLY A 269 -3.37 -15.91 -10.38
C GLY A 269 -3.56 -16.22 -11.87
N ASP A 270 -3.06 -15.36 -12.76
CA ASP A 270 -3.18 -15.57 -14.20
C ASP A 270 -2.17 -16.63 -14.68
N PRO A 271 -2.52 -17.47 -15.68
CA PRO A 271 -1.61 -18.49 -16.20
C PRO A 271 -0.29 -17.89 -16.71
N LEU A 272 0.80 -18.53 -16.35
CA LEU A 272 2.16 -18.16 -16.76
C LEU A 272 2.81 -19.33 -17.51
N ARG A 273 3.26 -19.06 -18.74
CA ARG A 273 4.07 -19.97 -19.53
C ARG A 273 5.45 -19.36 -19.77
N VAL A 274 6.48 -20.13 -19.44
CA VAL A 274 7.88 -19.71 -19.65
C VAL A 274 8.56 -20.74 -20.55
N ASP A 275 8.80 -20.35 -21.79
CA ASP A 275 9.52 -21.16 -22.77
C ASP A 275 11.03 -20.81 -22.70
N ARG A 276 11.90 -21.81 -22.54
CA ARG A 276 13.34 -21.62 -22.48
C ARG A 276 14.04 -22.52 -23.49
N VAL A 277 15.14 -22.02 -24.05
CA VAL A 277 15.91 -22.76 -25.06
C VAL A 277 16.59 -24.00 -24.47
N THR A 278 16.88 -24.00 -23.17
CA THR A 278 17.74 -25.03 -22.52
C THR A 278 17.01 -25.92 -21.51
N ARG A 279 15.72 -25.74 -21.31
CA ARG A 279 14.89 -26.51 -20.34
C ARG A 279 13.51 -26.73 -20.91
N ASP A 280 12.81 -27.72 -20.34
CA ASP A 280 11.39 -27.94 -20.63
C ASP A 280 10.56 -26.68 -20.30
N THR A 281 9.49 -26.47 -21.08
CA THR A 281 8.53 -25.37 -20.87
C THR A 281 7.93 -25.47 -19.48
N GLU A 282 8.15 -24.45 -18.64
CA GLU A 282 7.48 -24.34 -17.33
C GLU A 282 6.09 -23.72 -17.54
N ARG A 283 5.07 -24.39 -17.06
CA ARG A 283 3.67 -23.94 -17.14
C ARG A 283 3.07 -23.90 -15.76
N LEU A 284 2.55 -22.73 -15.38
CA LEU A 284 1.84 -22.48 -14.14
C LEU A 284 0.40 -22.07 -14.49
N GLU A 285 -0.57 -22.75 -13.91
CA GLU A 285 -1.99 -22.51 -14.23
C GLU A 285 -2.59 -21.37 -13.40
N GLU A 286 -2.27 -21.32 -12.12
CA GLU A 286 -2.78 -20.31 -11.19
C GLU A 286 -1.70 -19.93 -10.16
N PRO A 287 -0.56 -19.34 -10.59
CA PRO A 287 0.50 -18.96 -9.66
C PRO A 287 0.04 -17.86 -8.71
N LEU A 288 0.23 -18.04 -7.40
CA LEU A 288 -0.05 -17.03 -6.40
C LEU A 288 1.22 -16.65 -5.64
N MET A 289 1.51 -15.37 -5.61
CA MET A 289 2.66 -14.80 -4.93
C MET A 289 2.20 -13.78 -3.88
N THR A 290 2.77 -13.87 -2.70
CA THR A 290 2.70 -12.82 -1.67
C THR A 290 4.01 -12.05 -1.68
N ILE A 291 3.97 -10.72 -1.57
CA ILE A 291 5.16 -9.89 -1.39
C ILE A 291 4.97 -9.01 -0.16
N CYS A 292 5.90 -9.09 0.79
CA CYS A 292 5.92 -8.22 1.97
C CYS A 292 7.35 -7.77 2.23
N ILE A 293 7.63 -6.50 1.99
CA ILE A 293 8.98 -5.95 2.01
C ILE A 293 9.04 -4.72 2.90
N SER A 294 10.09 -4.63 3.72
CA SER A 294 10.47 -3.38 4.36
C SER A 294 11.66 -2.79 3.62
N ALA A 295 11.54 -1.55 3.16
CA ALA A 295 12.58 -0.87 2.38
C ALA A 295 12.86 0.53 2.93
N GLN A 296 13.94 1.16 2.46
CA GLN A 296 14.17 2.59 2.68
C GLN A 296 13.40 3.41 1.64
N PRO A 297 12.93 4.61 1.97
CA PRO A 297 12.26 5.50 1.01
C PRO A 297 13.09 5.79 -0.24
N THR A 298 14.42 5.84 -0.11
CA THR A 298 15.37 6.04 -1.22
C THR A 298 15.29 4.95 -2.29
N VAL A 299 14.92 3.73 -1.91
CA VAL A 299 14.77 2.60 -2.84
C VAL A 299 13.65 2.88 -3.84
N ILE A 300 12.48 3.33 -3.36
CA ILE A 300 11.35 3.65 -4.26
C ILE A 300 11.55 4.96 -5.04
N GLN A 301 12.28 5.92 -4.47
CA GLN A 301 12.61 7.17 -5.14
C GLN A 301 13.37 6.94 -6.45
N SER A 302 14.22 5.92 -6.48
CA SER A 302 15.05 5.56 -7.63
C SER A 302 14.37 4.58 -8.61
N MET A 303 13.08 4.24 -8.41
CA MET A 303 12.37 3.30 -9.25
C MET A 303 12.10 3.84 -10.66
N PRO A 304 12.35 3.04 -11.72
CA PRO A 304 11.99 3.42 -13.08
C PRO A 304 10.47 3.62 -13.24
N ARG A 305 10.07 4.71 -13.88
CA ARG A 305 8.65 5.01 -14.20
C ARG A 305 7.95 3.83 -14.89
N LYS A 306 8.66 3.10 -15.73
CA LYS A 306 8.16 1.92 -16.44
C LYS A 306 7.54 0.85 -15.55
N LEU A 307 7.99 0.71 -14.30
CA LEU A 307 7.41 -0.25 -13.33
C LEU A 307 6.01 0.19 -12.87
N ASN A 308 5.80 1.50 -12.76
CA ASN A 308 4.48 2.05 -12.50
C ASN A 308 3.56 1.86 -13.73
N ASP A 309 4.04 2.22 -14.91
CA ASP A 309 3.26 2.17 -16.15
C ASP A 309 2.85 0.73 -16.52
N ARG A 310 3.66 -0.27 -16.15
CA ARG A 310 3.35 -1.68 -16.30
C ARG A 310 2.46 -2.26 -15.20
N GLY A 311 2.12 -1.48 -14.20
CA GLY A 311 1.18 -1.85 -13.16
C GLY A 311 1.78 -2.68 -12.01
N LEU A 312 3.10 -2.86 -11.90
CA LEU A 312 3.69 -3.56 -10.76
C LEU A 312 3.54 -2.73 -9.47
N ILE A 313 4.02 -1.49 -9.50
CA ILE A 313 3.94 -0.57 -8.36
C ILE A 313 2.50 -0.34 -7.87
N PRO A 314 1.49 -0.17 -8.76
CA PRO A 314 0.10 -0.05 -8.36
C PRO A 314 -0.48 -1.23 -7.57
N ARG A 315 0.17 -2.39 -7.57
CA ARG A 315 -0.27 -3.56 -6.82
C ARG A 315 0.19 -3.56 -5.36
N PHE A 316 1.08 -2.64 -4.98
CA PHE A 316 1.56 -2.53 -3.61
C PHE A 316 0.67 -1.65 -2.73
N LEU A 317 0.37 -2.15 -1.54
CA LEU A 317 -0.14 -1.36 -0.43
C LEU A 317 1.07 -0.78 0.32
N PHE A 318 1.11 0.53 0.41
CA PHE A 318 2.20 1.27 1.02
C PHE A 318 1.90 1.63 2.47
N SER A 319 2.95 1.59 3.30
CA SER A 319 2.98 2.15 4.65
C SER A 319 4.27 2.95 4.79
N ILE A 320 4.17 4.19 5.22
CA ILE A 320 5.31 5.08 5.49
C ILE A 320 5.06 5.70 6.87
N PRO A 321 5.25 4.92 7.94
CA PRO A 321 4.96 5.38 9.29
C PRO A 321 5.96 6.44 9.75
N ASP A 322 5.65 7.07 10.88
CA ASP A 322 6.54 8.02 11.53
C ASP A 322 7.84 7.36 12.02
N ASP A 323 8.90 8.15 12.11
CA ASP A 323 10.19 7.69 12.63
C ASP A 323 10.27 7.93 14.15
N PHE A 324 10.49 6.85 14.90
CA PHE A 324 10.68 6.93 16.36
C PHE A 324 12.14 7.00 16.79
N VAL A 325 13.09 7.06 15.83
CA VAL A 325 14.51 7.18 16.15
C VAL A 325 14.77 8.49 16.89
N GLY A 326 15.42 8.39 18.07
CA GLY A 326 15.65 9.54 18.95
C GLY A 326 14.55 9.78 20.00
N TYR A 327 13.33 9.22 19.79
CA TYR A 327 12.18 9.42 20.70
C TYR A 327 11.70 8.10 21.36
N ARG A 328 12.48 7.02 21.24
CA ARG A 328 12.12 5.71 21.76
C ARG A 328 12.18 5.68 23.28
N ASP A 329 11.14 5.13 23.89
CA ASP A 329 11.13 4.81 25.31
C ASP A 329 11.86 3.49 25.57
N VAL A 330 13.19 3.56 25.65
CA VAL A 330 14.05 2.37 25.82
C VAL A 330 13.83 1.71 27.18
N LEU A 331 13.41 2.47 28.19
CA LEU A 331 13.19 1.95 29.55
C LEU A 331 11.96 1.05 29.63
N ASN A 332 10.95 1.31 28.80
CA ASN A 332 9.69 0.57 28.77
C ASN A 332 9.58 -0.41 27.58
N ALA A 333 10.69 -0.73 26.93
CA ALA A 333 10.78 -1.74 25.88
C ALA A 333 10.82 -3.16 26.48
N PHE A 334 9.69 -3.61 27.05
CA PHE A 334 9.59 -4.95 27.63
C PHE A 334 9.53 -6.04 26.53
N PRO A 335 10.12 -7.23 26.80
CA PRO A 335 10.02 -8.37 25.90
C PRO A 335 8.56 -8.73 25.59
N ILE A 336 8.32 -9.31 24.41
CA ILE A 336 7.00 -9.85 24.07
C ILE A 336 6.64 -10.93 25.09
N PRO A 337 5.46 -10.84 25.77
CA PRO A 337 5.03 -11.87 26.71
C PRO A 337 4.99 -13.25 26.05
N GLU A 338 5.56 -14.26 26.70
CA GLU A 338 5.66 -15.61 26.13
C GLU A 338 4.29 -16.22 25.82
N GLU A 339 3.27 -15.87 26.60
CA GLU A 339 1.90 -16.30 26.35
C GLU A 339 1.37 -15.78 25.00
N ILE A 340 1.59 -14.48 24.71
CA ILE A 340 1.17 -13.86 23.43
C ILE A 340 1.96 -14.48 22.28
N ARG A 341 3.27 -14.63 22.42
CA ARG A 341 4.14 -15.22 21.42
C ARG A 341 3.74 -16.66 21.10
N SER A 342 3.59 -17.50 22.12
CA SER A 342 3.22 -18.91 21.97
C SER A 342 1.82 -19.07 21.38
N LYS A 343 0.86 -18.24 21.79
CA LYS A 343 -0.51 -18.21 21.22
C LYS A 343 -0.46 -17.85 19.73
N TYR A 344 0.29 -16.81 19.37
CA TYR A 344 0.46 -16.40 17.98
C TYR A 344 1.08 -17.50 17.11
N ILE A 345 2.19 -18.12 17.59
CA ILE A 345 2.85 -19.21 16.87
C ILE A 345 1.88 -20.37 16.65
N SER A 346 1.14 -20.77 17.68
CA SER A 346 0.17 -21.86 17.59
C SER A 346 -0.97 -21.52 16.64
N PHE A 347 -1.45 -20.29 16.66
CA PHE A 347 -2.52 -19.80 15.80
C PHE A 347 -2.11 -19.81 14.32
N ILE A 348 -0.92 -19.31 13.99
CA ILE A 348 -0.41 -19.33 12.61
C ILE A 348 -0.14 -20.77 12.15
N LYS A 349 0.48 -21.62 12.98
CA LYS A 349 0.71 -23.04 12.67
C LYS A 349 -0.61 -23.79 12.43
N LYS A 350 -1.65 -23.52 13.21
CA LYS A 350 -3.00 -24.08 12.99
C LYS A 350 -3.50 -23.75 11.60
N MET A 351 -3.48 -22.49 11.19
CA MET A 351 -3.92 -22.08 9.86
C MET A 351 -3.03 -22.62 8.73
N LEU A 352 -1.72 -22.79 8.96
CA LEU A 352 -0.83 -23.46 7.99
C LEU A 352 -1.25 -24.92 7.76
N ASN A 353 -1.72 -25.60 8.80
CA ASN A 353 -2.22 -26.98 8.74
C ASN A 353 -3.62 -27.11 8.13
N PHE A 354 -4.35 -26.03 7.91
CA PHE A 354 -5.62 -26.08 7.18
C PHE A 354 -5.37 -26.67 5.78
N SER A 355 -6.01 -27.79 5.48
CA SER A 355 -5.88 -28.51 4.22
C SER A 355 -7.21 -28.49 3.47
N THR A 356 -7.14 -28.24 2.18
CA THR A 356 -8.30 -28.32 1.28
C THR A 356 -7.84 -28.83 -0.09
N ASN A 357 -8.69 -29.57 -0.76
CA ASN A 357 -8.43 -30.08 -2.13
C ASN A 357 -8.62 -28.99 -3.19
N GLN A 358 -9.47 -28.01 -2.92
CA GLN A 358 -9.76 -26.88 -3.79
C GLN A 358 -9.90 -25.61 -2.94
N PRO A 359 -9.47 -24.44 -3.45
CA PRO A 359 -9.67 -23.19 -2.74
C PRO A 359 -11.16 -22.93 -2.45
N ILE A 360 -11.47 -22.50 -1.24
CA ILE A 360 -12.83 -22.20 -0.77
C ILE A 360 -13.20 -20.78 -1.18
N ALA A 361 -14.35 -20.63 -1.86
CA ALA A 361 -14.90 -19.33 -2.21
C ALA A 361 -15.57 -18.68 -0.99
N LEU A 362 -15.19 -17.45 -0.69
CA LEU A 362 -15.84 -16.59 0.30
C LEU A 362 -16.74 -15.61 -0.44
N HIS A 363 -18.00 -15.51 -0.06
CA HIS A 363 -19.00 -14.63 -0.65
C HIS A 363 -19.38 -13.53 0.34
N LEU A 364 -19.88 -12.41 -0.15
CA LEU A 364 -20.41 -11.35 0.70
C LEU A 364 -21.87 -11.64 1.08
N ASP A 365 -22.28 -11.28 2.29
CA ASP A 365 -23.69 -11.18 2.60
C ASP A 365 -24.33 -9.98 1.87
N ARG A 366 -25.65 -9.90 1.87
CA ARG A 366 -26.39 -8.84 1.16
C ARG A 366 -26.03 -7.44 1.64
N GLU A 367 -25.75 -7.26 2.93
CA GLU A 367 -25.37 -5.95 3.48
C GLU A 367 -23.94 -5.58 3.09
N ALA A 368 -23.03 -6.55 3.08
CA ALA A 368 -21.66 -6.36 2.59
C ALA A 368 -21.64 -6.07 1.08
N GLU A 369 -22.48 -6.73 0.27
CA GLU A 369 -22.62 -6.41 -1.16
C GLU A 369 -23.05 -4.96 -1.38
N ASN A 370 -24.04 -4.47 -0.62
CA ASN A 370 -24.49 -3.08 -0.69
C ASN A 370 -23.40 -2.10 -0.25
N LEU A 371 -22.66 -2.45 0.80
CA LEU A 371 -21.52 -1.65 1.26
C LEU A 371 -20.42 -1.57 0.20
N LEU A 372 -20.10 -2.72 -0.43
CA LEU A 372 -19.13 -2.76 -1.52
C LEU A 372 -19.53 -1.88 -2.70
N LEU A 373 -20.80 -1.94 -3.11
CA LEU A 373 -21.32 -1.09 -4.19
C LEU A 373 -21.15 0.40 -3.86
N THR A 374 -21.49 0.79 -2.63
CA THR A 374 -21.33 2.17 -2.16
C THR A 374 -19.86 2.60 -2.21
N PHE A 375 -18.96 1.73 -1.74
CA PHE A 375 -17.53 2.00 -1.77
C PHE A 375 -16.99 2.08 -3.20
N GLN A 376 -17.42 1.21 -4.11
CA GLN A 376 -17.03 1.30 -5.53
C GLN A 376 -17.45 2.63 -6.15
N MET A 377 -18.67 3.10 -5.87
CA MET A 377 -19.16 4.40 -6.36
C MET A 377 -18.32 5.56 -5.80
N GLU A 378 -17.94 5.50 -4.52
CA GLU A 378 -17.05 6.49 -3.90
C GLU A 378 -15.68 6.53 -4.61
N VAL A 379 -15.10 5.36 -4.89
CA VAL A 379 -13.81 5.25 -5.60
C VAL A 379 -13.91 5.82 -7.01
N GLU A 380 -15.00 5.53 -7.74
CA GLU A 380 -15.23 6.08 -9.08
C GLU A 380 -15.33 7.62 -9.10
N VAL A 381 -16.00 8.21 -8.12
CA VAL A 381 -16.06 9.68 -7.98
C VAL A 381 -14.66 10.27 -7.78
N ASN A 382 -13.81 9.60 -6.99
CA ASN A 382 -12.44 10.05 -6.72
C ASN A 382 -11.49 9.94 -7.92
N PHE A 383 -11.87 9.26 -9.02
CA PHE A 383 -11.11 9.28 -10.29
C PHE A 383 -11.40 10.50 -11.16
N ARG A 384 -12.43 11.26 -10.86
CA ARG A 384 -12.78 12.48 -11.63
C ARG A 384 -11.76 13.58 -11.37
N GLU A 385 -11.76 14.59 -12.22
CA GLU A 385 -10.94 15.78 -12.06
C GLU A 385 -11.20 16.42 -10.68
N GLY A 386 -10.11 16.70 -9.94
CA GLY A 386 -10.16 17.18 -8.56
C GLY A 386 -10.29 16.09 -7.48
N GLY A 387 -10.53 14.83 -7.85
CA GLY A 387 -10.54 13.72 -6.90
C GLY A 387 -9.14 13.23 -6.55
N ILE A 388 -8.97 12.64 -5.35
CA ILE A 388 -7.65 12.22 -4.84
C ILE A 388 -7.01 11.10 -5.66
N LEU A 389 -7.81 10.25 -6.30
CA LEU A 389 -7.33 9.15 -7.14
C LEU A 389 -7.12 9.56 -8.61
N HIS A 390 -7.35 10.83 -8.94
CA HIS A 390 -7.05 11.38 -10.25
C HIS A 390 -5.53 11.43 -10.48
N ASP A 391 -5.10 11.54 -11.73
CA ASP A 391 -3.69 11.65 -12.14
C ASP A 391 -2.79 10.48 -11.66
N HIS A 392 -1.84 10.79 -10.79
CA HIS A 392 -0.74 9.90 -10.43
C HIS A 392 -1.14 8.69 -9.58
N LEU A 393 -2.28 8.74 -8.89
CA LEU A 393 -2.83 7.62 -8.13
C LEU A 393 -3.82 6.77 -8.93
N LYS A 394 -4.17 7.16 -10.16
CA LYS A 394 -5.21 6.49 -10.95
C LYS A 394 -4.97 4.98 -11.13
N ALA A 395 -3.75 4.60 -11.50
CA ALA A 395 -3.40 3.18 -11.69
C ALA A 395 -3.45 2.39 -10.38
N TRP A 396 -3.02 3.00 -9.28
CA TRP A 396 -3.06 2.42 -7.93
C TRP A 396 -4.50 2.33 -7.39
N GLY A 397 -5.25 3.42 -7.52
CA GLY A 397 -6.66 3.49 -7.12
C GLY A 397 -7.51 2.42 -7.82
N GLY A 398 -7.21 2.11 -9.10
CA GLY A 398 -7.87 1.03 -9.84
C GLY A 398 -7.64 -0.37 -9.26
N LYS A 399 -6.71 -0.54 -8.31
CA LYS A 399 -6.49 -1.80 -7.57
C LYS A 399 -7.06 -1.76 -6.15
N LEU A 400 -7.38 -0.59 -5.61
CA LEU A 400 -7.73 -0.39 -4.21
C LEU A 400 -8.91 -1.25 -3.77
N VAL A 401 -9.99 -1.30 -4.56
CA VAL A 401 -11.18 -2.08 -4.21
C VAL A 401 -10.84 -3.56 -4.06
N GLY A 402 -10.16 -4.15 -5.05
CA GLY A 402 -9.73 -5.55 -5.01
C GLY A 402 -8.78 -5.83 -3.84
N GLN A 403 -7.85 -4.90 -3.55
CA GLN A 403 -6.93 -5.04 -2.42
C GLN A 403 -7.67 -5.07 -1.07
N LEU A 404 -8.67 -4.21 -0.87
CA LEU A 404 -9.45 -4.20 0.37
C LEU A 404 -10.38 -5.42 0.49
N ILE A 405 -10.87 -5.95 -0.63
CA ILE A 405 -11.59 -7.23 -0.65
C ILE A 405 -10.68 -8.39 -0.21
N ARG A 406 -9.42 -8.44 -0.67
CA ARG A 406 -8.45 -9.43 -0.21
C ARG A 406 -8.20 -9.32 1.29
N ILE A 407 -8.04 -8.09 1.80
CA ILE A 407 -7.92 -7.84 3.24
C ILE A 407 -9.18 -8.29 3.98
N ALA A 408 -10.39 -8.02 3.48
CA ALA A 408 -11.62 -8.49 4.10
C ALA A 408 -11.66 -10.03 4.21
N GLY A 409 -11.19 -10.74 3.19
CA GLY A 409 -11.04 -12.20 3.22
C GLY A 409 -10.04 -12.66 4.29
N LEU A 410 -8.88 -12.00 4.41
CA LEU A 410 -7.89 -12.29 5.46
C LEU A 410 -8.47 -12.06 6.85
N LEU A 411 -9.14 -10.94 7.08
CA LEU A 411 -9.77 -10.60 8.36
C LEU A 411 -10.90 -11.58 8.71
N HIS A 412 -11.69 -11.98 7.72
CA HIS A 412 -12.76 -12.97 7.90
C HIS A 412 -12.21 -14.31 8.37
N VAL A 413 -11.26 -14.89 7.62
CA VAL A 413 -10.70 -16.19 7.98
C VAL A 413 -10.04 -16.14 9.35
N THR A 414 -9.28 -15.09 9.67
CA THR A 414 -8.61 -14.98 10.98
C THR A 414 -9.58 -14.76 12.13
N LYS A 415 -10.69 -14.04 11.92
CA LYS A 415 -11.76 -13.89 12.91
C LYS A 415 -12.30 -15.26 13.36
N TYR A 416 -12.66 -16.10 12.41
CA TYR A 416 -13.23 -17.40 12.71
C TYR A 416 -12.18 -18.46 13.08
N ALA A 417 -10.94 -18.32 12.59
CA ALA A 417 -9.84 -19.18 12.99
C ALA A 417 -9.50 -19.09 14.49
N GLU A 418 -9.91 -18.06 15.22
CA GLU A 418 -9.72 -18.00 16.68
C GLU A 418 -10.33 -19.23 17.38
N THR A 419 -11.52 -19.68 16.95
CA THR A 419 -12.27 -20.79 17.55
C THR A 419 -12.32 -22.06 16.69
N ALA A 420 -12.06 -21.96 15.38
CA ALA A 420 -12.09 -23.07 14.45
C ALA A 420 -11.04 -24.14 14.80
N THR A 421 -11.41 -25.39 14.63
CA THR A 421 -10.52 -26.57 14.76
C THR A 421 -10.05 -27.09 13.41
N SER A 422 -10.84 -26.85 12.37
CA SER A 422 -10.57 -27.25 11.00
C SER A 422 -10.92 -26.13 10.01
N ILE A 423 -10.59 -26.31 8.74
CA ILE A 423 -10.89 -25.33 7.69
C ILE A 423 -12.40 -25.24 7.40
N GLU A 424 -13.12 -26.33 7.60
CA GLU A 424 -14.56 -26.46 7.39
C GLU A 424 -15.38 -25.65 8.41
N ASP A 425 -14.79 -25.32 9.56
CA ASP A 425 -15.42 -24.49 10.59
C ASP A 425 -15.44 -23.00 10.21
N ILE A 426 -14.73 -22.61 9.14
CA ILE A 426 -14.70 -21.24 8.65
C ILE A 426 -15.93 -20.97 7.77
N PRO A 427 -16.83 -20.05 8.17
CA PRO A 427 -17.97 -19.69 7.35
C PRO A 427 -17.54 -19.16 5.98
N THR A 428 -18.30 -19.48 4.95
CA THR A 428 -18.02 -19.01 3.58
C THR A 428 -18.62 -17.63 3.28
N THR A 429 -19.30 -17.02 4.24
CA THR A 429 -19.98 -15.72 4.07
C THR A 429 -19.29 -14.65 4.88
N ILE A 430 -18.76 -13.63 4.20
CA ILE A 430 -18.17 -12.43 4.80
C ILE A 430 -19.30 -11.47 5.16
N GLU A 431 -19.40 -11.16 6.44
CA GLU A 431 -20.37 -10.22 6.98
C GLU A 431 -19.96 -8.78 6.73
N LYS A 432 -20.95 -7.88 6.69
CA LYS A 432 -20.77 -6.43 6.54
C LYS A 432 -19.70 -5.86 7.47
N ASP A 433 -19.72 -6.19 8.76
CA ASP A 433 -18.78 -5.65 9.76
C ASP A 433 -17.32 -5.97 9.41
N THR A 434 -17.08 -7.16 8.86
CA THR A 434 -15.73 -7.57 8.43
C THR A 434 -15.28 -6.78 7.20
N LEU A 435 -16.16 -6.59 6.22
CA LEU A 435 -15.88 -5.77 5.05
C LEU A 435 -15.69 -4.29 5.44
N GLU A 436 -16.48 -3.77 6.38
CA GLU A 436 -16.36 -2.40 6.89
C GLU A 436 -15.00 -2.14 7.52
N LYS A 437 -14.49 -3.07 8.35
CA LYS A 437 -13.13 -3.00 8.91
C LYS A 437 -12.06 -2.91 7.82
N ALA A 438 -12.20 -3.68 6.74
CA ALA A 438 -11.26 -3.60 5.62
C ALA A 438 -11.37 -2.25 4.90
N ILE A 439 -12.58 -1.75 4.66
CA ILE A 439 -12.82 -0.45 3.99
C ILE A 439 -12.34 0.72 4.86
N GLN A 440 -12.39 0.63 6.19
CA GLN A 440 -11.85 1.67 7.08
C GLN A 440 -10.36 1.92 6.84
N LEU A 441 -9.60 0.93 6.38
CA LEU A 441 -8.19 1.08 6.02
C LEU A 441 -7.95 1.88 4.73
N LYS A 442 -9.01 2.24 3.97
CA LYS A 442 -8.86 2.99 2.71
C LYS A 442 -8.09 4.30 2.87
N ASN A 443 -8.47 5.09 3.90
CA ASN A 443 -7.85 6.40 4.15
C ASN A 443 -6.37 6.25 4.52
N TYR A 444 -6.05 5.21 5.31
CA TYR A 444 -4.68 4.86 5.64
C TYR A 444 -3.88 4.57 4.35
N PHE A 445 -4.33 3.63 3.54
CA PHE A 445 -3.59 3.24 2.34
C PHE A 445 -3.54 4.33 1.27
N ILE A 446 -4.60 5.14 1.11
CA ILE A 446 -4.60 6.28 0.17
C ILE A 446 -3.55 7.31 0.58
N ALA A 447 -3.53 7.74 1.85
CA ALA A 447 -2.59 8.75 2.33
C ALA A 447 -1.12 8.27 2.22
N HIS A 448 -0.87 7.01 2.58
CA HIS A 448 0.47 6.42 2.46
C HIS A 448 0.89 6.18 1.00
N ALA A 449 -0.05 5.82 0.11
CA ALA A 449 0.23 5.74 -1.33
C ALA A 449 0.53 7.13 -1.91
N GLU A 450 -0.24 8.15 -1.55
CA GLU A 450 0.02 9.53 -1.99
C GLU A 450 1.44 9.97 -1.63
N LYS A 451 1.88 9.73 -0.38
CA LYS A 451 3.25 10.00 0.05
C LYS A 451 4.27 9.16 -0.73
N ALA A 452 4.03 7.85 -0.93
CA ALA A 452 4.92 6.95 -1.66
C ALA A 452 5.10 7.41 -3.11
N PHE A 453 4.00 7.71 -3.80
CA PHE A 453 4.04 8.24 -5.17
C PHE A 453 4.63 9.64 -5.24
N GLY A 454 4.46 10.47 -4.20
CA GLY A 454 5.14 11.74 -4.05
C GLY A 454 6.67 11.59 -3.96
N ILE A 455 7.16 10.56 -3.24
CA ILE A 455 8.59 10.24 -3.15
C ILE A 455 9.13 9.72 -4.51
N MET A 456 8.39 8.85 -5.19
CA MET A 456 8.76 8.30 -6.51
C MET A 456 8.77 9.36 -7.61
N LYS A 457 7.85 10.29 -7.54
CA LYS A 457 7.83 11.49 -8.36
C LYS A 457 8.30 12.61 -7.43
N GLN A 458 9.47 13.17 -7.63
CA GLN A 458 9.64 14.57 -7.25
C GLN A 458 8.53 15.29 -8.00
N ASN A 459 7.41 15.54 -7.31
CA ASN A 459 6.23 16.11 -7.94
C ASN A 459 6.64 17.47 -8.50
N PRO A 460 6.68 17.67 -9.83
CA PRO A 460 7.07 18.97 -10.39
C PRO A 460 6.28 20.11 -9.75
N LEU A 461 5.00 19.87 -9.43
CA LEU A 461 4.14 20.85 -8.79
C LEU A 461 4.58 21.20 -7.35
N LEU A 462 5.08 20.23 -6.56
CA LEU A 462 5.65 20.51 -5.24
C LEU A 462 6.95 21.29 -5.34
N VAL A 463 7.81 20.92 -6.30
CA VAL A 463 9.06 21.64 -6.58
C VAL A 463 8.75 23.06 -7.07
N ASP A 464 7.71 23.22 -7.89
CA ASP A 464 7.25 24.52 -8.38
C ASP A 464 6.63 25.36 -7.25
N ALA A 465 5.85 24.75 -6.39
CA ALA A 465 5.28 25.40 -5.21
C ALA A 465 6.39 25.84 -4.23
N GLN A 466 7.38 25.00 -3.95
CA GLN A 466 8.53 25.34 -3.13
C GLN A 466 9.36 26.48 -3.74
N PHE A 467 9.56 26.46 -5.06
CA PHE A 467 10.23 27.54 -5.76
C PHE A 467 9.48 28.87 -5.61
N ILE A 468 8.14 28.87 -5.78
CA ILE A 468 7.31 30.07 -5.57
C ILE A 468 7.40 30.53 -4.13
N LEU A 469 7.27 29.61 -3.15
CA LEU A 469 7.39 29.95 -1.73
C LEU A 469 8.75 30.58 -1.42
N GLY A 470 9.86 30.03 -1.90
CA GLY A 470 11.18 30.60 -1.76
C GLY A 470 11.27 32.03 -2.32
N LYS A 471 10.61 32.32 -3.46
CA LYS A 471 10.51 33.65 -4.03
C LYS A 471 9.70 34.60 -3.17
N LEU A 472 8.57 34.15 -2.63
CA LEU A 472 7.72 34.93 -1.75
C LEU A 472 8.43 35.30 -0.44
N LEU A 473 9.10 34.33 0.18
CA LEU A 473 9.87 34.53 1.41
C LEU A 473 11.07 35.49 1.19
N ALA A 474 11.75 35.38 0.05
CA ALA A 474 12.86 36.26 -0.29
C ALA A 474 12.42 37.72 -0.47
N GLU A 475 11.19 37.99 -0.86
CA GLU A 475 10.63 39.34 -0.97
C GLU A 475 10.27 39.95 0.40
N GLN A 476 10.14 39.16 1.43
CA GLN A 476 9.71 39.57 2.79
C GLN A 476 8.43 40.44 2.79
N LYS A 477 7.50 40.17 1.88
CA LYS A 477 6.23 40.88 1.75
C LYS A 477 5.08 39.95 2.09
N LEU A 478 4.13 40.49 2.84
CA LEU A 478 2.89 39.77 3.18
C LEU A 478 1.91 39.67 2.02
N GLU A 479 2.10 40.49 0.97
CA GLU A 479 1.23 40.48 -0.21
C GLU A 479 2.01 40.78 -1.49
N ILE A 480 1.58 40.16 -2.59
CA ILE A 480 2.08 40.43 -3.93
C ILE A 480 0.95 40.25 -4.94
N SER A 481 0.90 41.08 -6.00
CA SER A 481 -0.06 40.80 -7.05
C SER A 481 0.36 39.56 -7.86
N LYS A 482 -0.62 38.74 -8.25
CA LYS A 482 -0.39 37.54 -9.04
C LYS A 482 0.38 37.83 -10.34
N GLN A 483 0.10 38.98 -10.97
CA GLN A 483 0.82 39.44 -12.15
C GLN A 483 2.29 39.76 -11.88
N ALA A 484 2.59 40.41 -10.72
CA ALA A 484 3.99 40.68 -10.32
C ALA A 484 4.73 39.36 -10.01
N LEU A 485 4.08 38.42 -9.36
CA LEU A 485 4.63 37.09 -9.10
C LEU A 485 4.91 36.35 -10.40
N TRP A 486 3.97 36.39 -11.36
CA TRP A 486 4.15 35.83 -12.70
C TRP A 486 5.40 36.38 -13.38
N GLN A 487 5.60 37.71 -13.40
CA GLN A 487 6.78 38.31 -14.02
C GLN A 487 8.09 37.82 -13.38
N LYS A 488 8.09 37.59 -12.08
CA LYS A 488 9.28 37.12 -11.33
C LYS A 488 9.57 35.62 -11.56
N THR A 489 8.56 34.85 -11.94
CA THR A 489 8.65 33.40 -12.13
C THR A 489 8.60 32.98 -13.59
N LYS A 490 8.52 33.94 -14.54
CA LYS A 490 8.34 33.71 -15.98
C LYS A 490 9.43 32.85 -16.64
N LYS A 491 10.62 32.77 -16.04
CA LYS A 491 11.69 31.88 -16.54
C LYS A 491 11.42 30.38 -16.23
N ARG A 492 10.49 30.09 -15.35
CA ARG A 492 10.19 28.73 -14.92
C ARG A 492 8.83 28.25 -15.42
N PHE A 493 7.86 29.14 -15.54
CA PHE A 493 6.50 28.81 -15.99
C PHE A 493 6.26 29.45 -17.37
N ASP A 494 5.91 28.63 -18.35
CA ASP A 494 5.63 29.11 -19.72
C ASP A 494 4.20 29.65 -19.83
N ILE A 495 3.27 29.09 -19.07
CA ILE A 495 1.86 29.50 -19.06
C ILE A 495 1.33 29.78 -17.65
N MET A 496 0.37 30.69 -17.54
CA MET A 496 -0.23 31.11 -16.28
C MET A 496 -0.89 29.95 -15.53
N ASP A 497 -1.38 28.93 -16.24
CA ASP A 497 -2.03 27.75 -15.65
C ASP A 497 -1.06 26.92 -14.79
N GLU A 498 0.19 26.80 -15.20
CA GLU A 498 1.25 26.14 -14.40
C GLU A 498 1.51 26.86 -13.09
N LEU A 499 1.59 28.20 -13.13
CA LEU A 499 1.69 29.01 -11.91
C LEU A 499 0.47 28.80 -11.02
N ASN A 500 -0.75 28.79 -11.57
CA ASN A 500 -1.97 28.55 -10.81
C ASN A 500 -1.98 27.19 -10.11
N LYS A 501 -1.56 26.13 -10.78
CA LYS A 501 -1.45 24.79 -10.20
C LYS A 501 -0.49 24.78 -9.00
N ALA A 502 0.65 25.44 -9.12
CA ALA A 502 1.61 25.54 -8.02
C ALA A 502 1.08 26.44 -6.86
N LEU A 503 0.35 27.50 -7.17
CA LEU A 503 -0.32 28.33 -6.16
C LEU A 503 -1.44 27.55 -5.44
N ASN A 504 -2.18 26.69 -6.12
CA ASN A 504 -3.18 25.81 -5.49
C ASN A 504 -2.53 24.92 -4.42
N VAL A 505 -1.34 24.40 -4.69
CA VAL A 505 -0.57 23.60 -3.71
C VAL A 505 -0.19 24.43 -2.48
N LEU A 506 0.25 25.69 -2.68
CA LEU A 506 0.59 26.56 -1.56
C LEU A 506 -0.62 26.94 -0.72
N GLU A 507 -1.75 27.20 -1.36
CA GLU A 507 -3.01 27.57 -0.72
C GLU A 507 -3.61 26.39 0.07
N SER A 508 -3.64 25.19 -0.52
CA SER A 508 -4.12 23.97 0.17
C SER A 508 -3.27 23.57 1.38
N ARG A 509 -2.07 24.15 1.51
CA ARG A 509 -1.13 23.94 2.62
C ARG A 509 -1.01 25.17 3.53
N PHE A 510 -1.91 26.12 3.40
CA PHE A 510 -1.98 27.33 4.22
C PHE A 510 -0.74 28.23 4.18
N TYR A 511 0.09 28.10 3.15
CA TYR A 511 1.24 28.99 2.94
C TYR A 511 0.80 30.35 2.40
N ILE A 512 -0.26 30.37 1.61
CA ILE A 512 -0.83 31.57 0.99
C ILE A 512 -2.36 31.51 1.00
N GLN A 513 -2.96 32.67 0.79
CA GLN A 513 -4.37 32.81 0.39
C GLN A 513 -4.44 33.69 -0.86
N ARG A 514 -5.42 33.46 -1.71
CA ARG A 514 -5.66 34.27 -2.90
C ARG A 514 -6.94 35.07 -2.74
N GLY A 515 -6.90 36.29 -3.20
CA GLY A 515 -8.06 37.18 -3.14
C GLY A 515 -7.90 38.36 -4.09
N PHE A 516 -8.79 39.32 -3.97
CA PHE A 516 -8.74 40.55 -4.76
C PHE A 516 -8.32 41.71 -3.85
N GLY A 517 -7.47 42.61 -4.38
CA GLY A 517 -6.94 43.74 -3.61
C GLY A 517 -6.35 44.83 -4.53
N GLY A 518 -5.49 45.69 -3.93
CA GLY A 518 -4.89 46.84 -4.61
C GLY A 518 -5.78 48.08 -4.59
N LYS A 519 -5.27 49.24 -5.01
CA LYS A 519 -5.95 50.55 -4.95
C LYS A 519 -7.35 50.58 -5.65
N SER A 520 -7.66 49.64 -6.51
CA SER A 520 -8.94 49.52 -7.22
C SER A 520 -9.77 48.30 -6.82
N GLY A 521 -9.33 47.48 -5.85
CA GLY A 521 -10.01 46.25 -5.41
C GLY A 521 -10.15 45.14 -6.48
N ARG A 522 -9.56 45.31 -7.67
CA ARG A 522 -9.78 44.43 -8.84
C ARG A 522 -8.56 43.58 -9.24
N LYS A 523 -7.45 43.70 -8.50
CA LYS A 523 -6.24 42.91 -8.84
C LYS A 523 -6.22 41.61 -8.05
N GLU A 524 -5.97 40.49 -8.73
CA GLU A 524 -5.68 39.24 -8.04
C GLU A 524 -4.40 39.36 -7.24
N MET A 525 -4.49 39.11 -5.95
CA MET A 525 -3.42 39.19 -4.96
C MET A 525 -3.11 37.80 -4.39
N VAL A 526 -1.90 37.59 -4.01
CA VAL A 526 -1.41 36.45 -3.23
C VAL A 526 -0.97 37.00 -1.89
N PHE A 527 -1.64 36.59 -0.84
CA PHE A 527 -1.32 36.93 0.56
C PHE A 527 -0.48 35.80 1.14
N VAL A 528 0.60 36.14 1.81
CA VAL A 528 1.55 35.18 2.40
C VAL A 528 1.25 35.04 3.88
N ASN A 529 1.21 33.84 4.38
CA ASN A 529 0.92 33.56 5.79
C ASN A 529 1.97 34.24 6.70
N PRO A 530 1.56 35.14 7.61
CA PRO A 530 2.49 35.86 8.49
C PRO A 530 3.31 34.95 9.41
N LEU A 531 2.77 33.80 9.81
CA LEU A 531 3.45 32.82 10.68
C LEU A 531 4.77 32.32 10.09
N LEU A 532 4.94 32.37 8.77
CA LEU A 532 6.18 32.00 8.09
C LEU A 532 7.33 32.97 8.43
N PHE A 533 7.04 34.23 8.69
CA PHE A 533 8.04 35.24 9.02
C PHE A 533 8.34 35.27 10.52
N GLU A 534 7.39 34.91 11.38
CA GLU A 534 7.59 34.79 12.83
C GLU A 534 8.54 33.64 13.17
N SER A 535 8.41 32.50 12.48
CA SER A 535 9.30 31.34 12.66
C SER A 535 10.74 31.59 12.21
N MET A 536 10.97 32.53 11.29
CA MET A 536 12.32 32.93 10.82
C MET A 536 13.05 33.80 11.84
N ASN A 537 12.36 34.40 12.80
CA ASN A 537 12.92 35.26 13.83
C ASN A 537 13.10 34.57 15.19
N ALA A 538 12.72 33.29 15.31
CA ALA A 538 12.88 32.53 16.53
C ALA A 538 14.33 32.01 16.69
N ASP A 539 14.82 31.98 17.95
CA ASP A 539 16.16 31.51 18.31
C ASP A 539 16.38 30.08 17.81
N PRO A 540 17.49 29.76 17.10
CA PRO A 540 17.78 28.43 16.60
C PRO A 540 17.92 27.35 17.69
N ASN A 541 17.99 27.73 18.97
CA ASN A 541 18.03 26.80 20.12
C ASN A 541 16.66 26.49 20.74
N THR A 542 15.57 27.07 20.24
CA THR A 542 14.23 26.74 20.72
C THR A 542 13.72 25.51 19.95
N PRO A 543 13.38 24.39 20.62
CA PRO A 543 12.82 23.22 19.95
C PRO A 543 11.58 23.66 19.13
N ASN A 544 11.52 23.24 17.87
CA ASN A 544 10.38 23.49 16.98
C ASN A 544 9.10 22.96 17.63
N THR A 545 8.39 23.83 18.36
CA THR A 545 7.15 23.52 19.08
C THR A 545 5.98 23.19 18.15
N TRP A 546 6.17 23.25 16.84
CA TRP A 546 5.18 22.91 15.82
C TRP A 546 4.98 21.41 15.60
N LEU A 547 5.86 20.56 16.18
CA LEU A 547 5.79 19.09 16.07
C LEU A 547 5.21 18.40 17.31
N SER A 548 4.81 19.15 18.35
CA SER A 548 4.35 18.55 19.61
C SER A 548 3.08 19.19 20.17
N ASN A 549 1.99 19.23 19.41
CA ASN A 549 0.66 19.50 19.96
C ASN A 549 -0.23 18.25 19.92
N GLU A 550 0.18 17.23 20.66
CA GLU A 550 -0.78 16.33 21.30
C GLU A 550 -0.90 16.75 22.76
N ASN A 551 -2.15 17.03 23.17
CA ASN A 551 -2.62 17.33 24.54
C ASN A 551 -2.51 18.77 25.03
N LYS A 552 -3.48 19.58 24.67
CA LYS A 552 -4.14 20.50 25.64
C LYS A 552 -5.60 20.62 25.31
N GLU A 553 -6.39 19.91 26.10
CA GLU A 553 -7.83 20.19 26.26
C GLU A 553 -8.05 21.60 26.76
N LYS A 554 -9.07 22.23 26.15
CA LYS A 554 -9.96 23.28 26.68
C LYS A 554 -9.39 24.25 27.71
N LYS A 555 -9.19 25.51 27.28
CA LYS A 555 -9.66 26.66 28.00
C LYS A 555 -10.20 27.70 27.04
N GLU A 556 -11.43 28.07 27.27
CA GLU A 556 -12.17 29.10 26.57
C GLU A 556 -11.53 30.49 26.76
N GLY A 557 -11.64 31.30 25.70
CA GLY A 557 -11.79 32.76 25.78
C GLY A 557 -10.53 33.55 26.09
N GLU A 558 -9.95 34.10 25.03
CA GLU A 558 -9.50 35.49 24.98
C GLU A 558 -8.85 35.77 23.62
N SER A 559 -9.54 36.51 22.80
CA SER A 559 -8.97 37.12 21.59
C SER A 559 -7.98 38.20 22.01
N LYS A 560 -6.70 38.00 21.73
CA LYS A 560 -5.70 39.06 21.82
C LYS A 560 -5.44 39.65 20.45
N ASN A 561 -5.87 40.88 20.25
CA ASN A 561 -5.47 41.77 19.17
C ASN A 561 -3.94 41.98 19.23
N LEU A 562 -3.17 41.40 18.29
CA LEU A 562 -1.77 41.62 18.15
C LEU A 562 -1.50 42.80 17.20
N LYS A 563 -1.01 43.89 17.75
CA LYS A 563 -0.47 45.03 17.00
C LYS A 563 0.93 44.65 16.49
N VAL A 564 1.15 44.85 15.20
CA VAL A 564 2.42 44.61 14.50
C VAL A 564 3.45 45.66 14.97
N PRO A 565 4.65 45.30 15.48
CA PRO A 565 5.71 46.24 15.74
C PRO A 565 6.56 46.53 14.49
N ASN A 566 6.90 47.79 14.28
CA ASN A 566 7.82 48.26 13.24
C ASN A 566 9.22 47.66 13.37
N SER A 567 9.79 47.24 12.24
CA SER A 567 11.07 46.58 12.06
C SER A 567 12.32 47.32 12.50
N PRO A 568 13.43 46.63 12.79
CA PRO A 568 14.75 47.08 12.36
C PRO A 568 15.49 46.06 11.47
N LYS A 569 16.16 46.61 10.49
CA LYS A 569 17.06 45.93 9.53
C LYS A 569 18.21 45.23 10.26
N LYS A 570 18.45 43.93 9.99
CA LYS A 570 19.80 43.34 10.07
C LYS A 570 19.88 42.06 9.20
N ASN A 571 21.02 41.92 8.55
CA ASN A 571 21.39 40.90 7.58
C ASN A 571 21.20 39.46 8.07
N LEU A 572 20.46 38.66 7.33
CA LEU A 572 20.35 37.20 7.51
C LEU A 572 20.96 36.47 6.33
N LYS A 573 21.89 35.56 6.62
CA LYS A 573 22.39 34.55 5.70
C LYS A 573 21.42 33.36 5.76
N LEU A 574 20.84 33.01 4.61
CA LEU A 574 20.06 31.80 4.44
C LEU A 574 21.01 30.58 4.45
N ILE A 575 20.66 29.59 5.27
CA ILE A 575 21.12 28.20 5.11
C ILE A 575 19.91 27.43 4.63
N ILE A 576 19.95 26.96 3.40
CA ILE A 576 18.99 26.05 2.79
C ILE A 576 19.62 24.66 2.87
N PRO A 577 18.94 23.65 3.44
CA PRO A 577 19.39 22.28 3.35
C PRO A 577 19.15 21.69 1.96
#